data_997dcdaaa76928c7b435aac07501bc10
#
_entry.id   997dcdaaa76928c7b435aac07501bc10
#
_cell.length_a   1.000
_cell.length_b   1.000
_cell.length_c   1.000
_cell.angle_alpha   90.00
_cell.angle_beta   90.00
_cell.angle_gamma   90.00
#
_symmetry.space_group_name_H-M   'P 1'
#
loop_
_entity.id
_entity.type
_entity.pdbx_description
1 polymer ?
#
loop_
_entity_poly.entity_id
_entity_poly.type
_entity_poly.pdbx_seq_one_letter_code
_entity_poly.pdbx_strand_id
1 'polypeptide(L)'
;MGFLLDPPISQKIQKMRSRVRWNAQAMRERAIDQTRLQIADGLATTSAFSFLVMGDSGFGPQPFGHPQQVVADYLATQQADCRFLLHTGDVVYQMGSPDLYAANFIEPYQQWLVTGDRDQLPSYCRLLFNQPFLAVPGNHDYYNLPTLYGFLVAALRPLRQYLNVPVTKNVTLRGSATGDTYARVFLDYLRELSPEQLTAHLQQHYTTATETGQALTYQPGSFTRLPNRYYQFRYGDIDFFGLDSSTFNRPVEIDGAPVLAARELGSDLPANIDWTQLCWLRDRLVASLQNPQVRGRIVYLHHPPYITEVTKLHETACLSARRHLRWVLDAVVQRVGNEAPTPLIDLVLSGHAHCFEYLRTVDTGHGDRELNWLVCGGSGARLRSQHPDTTTVEEADGVDTRVVAKSQLFVGRQGAGAEKRLPYSFLRIDVQAGDRPQFVVRPFVAEYAQETWTRSELPSLML
;
A
#
# COMPACT_ATOMS: atom_id res chain seq x y z
N MET A 1 -22.40 -6.29 2.68
CA MET A 1 -21.13 -6.68 2.03
C MET A 1 -21.11 -8.11 1.45
N GLY A 2 -22.24 -8.79 1.29
CA GLY A 2 -22.32 -10.22 0.92
C GLY A 2 -22.03 -10.62 -0.51
N PHE A 3 -21.58 -9.74 -1.39
CA PHE A 3 -21.44 -10.02 -2.83
C PHE A 3 -20.01 -9.83 -3.39
N LEU A 4 -19.02 -9.50 -2.55
CA LEU A 4 -17.63 -9.38 -3.00
C LEU A 4 -16.91 -10.70 -2.76
N LEU A 5 -16.22 -11.20 -3.78
CA LEU A 5 -15.38 -12.38 -3.70
C LEU A 5 -13.91 -11.95 -3.54
N ASP A 6 -13.31 -12.33 -2.42
CA ASP A 6 -11.86 -12.27 -2.25
C ASP A 6 -11.22 -13.52 -2.85
N PRO A 7 -10.47 -13.42 -3.97
CA PRO A 7 -9.86 -14.58 -4.60
C PRO A 7 -8.85 -15.27 -3.66
N PRO A 8 -8.65 -16.60 -3.80
CA PRO A 8 -7.61 -17.31 -3.08
C PRO A 8 -6.23 -16.67 -3.26
N ILE A 9 -5.39 -16.68 -2.22
CA ILE A 9 -4.04 -16.11 -2.25
C ILE A 9 -3.20 -16.69 -3.39
N SER A 10 -3.24 -18.00 -3.57
CA SER A 10 -2.54 -18.68 -4.68
C SER A 10 -2.95 -18.14 -6.05
N GLN A 11 -4.23 -17.84 -6.24
CA GLN A 11 -4.72 -17.26 -7.50
C GLN A 11 -4.23 -15.80 -7.68
N LYS A 12 -4.25 -14.98 -6.61
CA LYS A 12 -3.70 -13.62 -6.64
C LYS A 12 -2.23 -13.66 -7.08
N ILE A 13 -1.42 -14.50 -6.43
CA ILE A 13 0.01 -14.67 -6.73
C ILE A 13 0.22 -15.11 -8.19
N GLN A 14 -0.46 -16.18 -8.62
CA GLN A 14 -0.32 -16.73 -9.97
C GLN A 14 -0.68 -15.70 -11.05
N LYS A 15 -1.81 -14.98 -10.87
CA LYS A 15 -2.26 -13.96 -11.83
C LYS A 15 -1.28 -12.81 -11.93
N MET A 16 -0.79 -12.28 -10.79
CA MET A 16 0.17 -11.19 -10.77
C MET A 16 1.52 -11.61 -11.38
N ARG A 17 2.04 -12.79 -11.04
CA ARG A 17 3.25 -13.35 -11.64
C ARG A 17 3.15 -13.47 -13.16
N SER A 18 2.00 -13.92 -13.67
CA SER A 18 1.76 -14.03 -15.12
C SER A 18 1.80 -12.66 -15.82
N ARG A 19 1.32 -11.60 -15.18
CA ARG A 19 1.26 -10.24 -15.77
C ARG A 19 2.62 -9.61 -15.95
N VAL A 20 3.48 -9.78 -14.96
CA VAL A 20 4.87 -9.26 -14.99
C VAL A 20 5.87 -10.28 -15.57
N ARG A 21 5.40 -11.42 -16.08
CA ARG A 21 6.26 -12.55 -16.53
C ARG A 21 7.34 -12.90 -15.49
N TRP A 22 6.90 -13.08 -14.25
CA TRP A 22 7.77 -13.34 -13.11
C TRP A 22 8.77 -14.46 -13.39
N ASN A 23 10.05 -14.16 -13.23
CA ASN A 23 11.16 -15.10 -13.38
C ASN A 23 11.17 -15.89 -14.71
N ALA A 24 10.66 -15.26 -15.80
CA ALA A 24 10.73 -15.85 -17.13
C ALA A 24 12.19 -16.00 -17.58
N GLN A 25 12.42 -16.84 -18.59
CA GLN A 25 13.78 -17.12 -19.10
C GLN A 25 14.52 -15.82 -19.47
N ALA A 26 13.88 -14.92 -20.21
CA ALA A 26 14.47 -13.64 -20.60
C ALA A 26 14.86 -12.75 -19.40
N MET A 27 14.15 -12.87 -18.25
CA MET A 27 14.49 -12.16 -17.02
C MET A 27 15.76 -12.73 -16.39
N ARG A 28 15.84 -14.06 -16.29
CA ARG A 28 17.01 -14.74 -15.71
C ARG A 28 18.29 -14.53 -16.53
N GLU A 29 18.19 -14.65 -17.88
CA GLU A 29 19.30 -14.47 -18.79
C GLU A 29 19.92 -13.07 -18.73
N ARG A 30 19.12 -12.07 -18.33
CA ARG A 30 19.54 -10.67 -18.20
C ARG A 30 19.81 -10.26 -16.75
N ALA A 31 19.77 -11.21 -15.81
CA ALA A 31 19.90 -10.94 -14.38
C ALA A 31 18.98 -9.80 -13.90
N ILE A 32 17.69 -9.81 -14.32
CA ILE A 32 16.72 -8.79 -13.94
C ILE A 32 16.16 -9.10 -12.55
N ASP A 33 16.28 -8.12 -11.66
CA ASP A 33 15.62 -8.15 -10.36
C ASP A 33 14.25 -7.45 -10.45
N GLN A 34 13.20 -8.24 -10.65
CA GLN A 34 11.82 -7.76 -10.74
C GLN A 34 11.24 -7.23 -9.41
N THR A 35 12.07 -7.06 -8.38
CA THR A 35 11.67 -6.47 -7.10
C THR A 35 12.45 -5.19 -6.76
N ARG A 36 13.32 -4.75 -7.68
CA ARG A 36 14.09 -3.51 -7.50
C ARG A 36 13.60 -2.42 -8.43
N LEU A 37 13.44 -1.23 -7.85
CA LEU A 37 13.05 -0.01 -8.54
C LEU A 37 14.13 1.05 -8.30
N GLN A 38 14.50 1.77 -9.36
CA GLN A 38 15.33 2.97 -9.27
C GLN A 38 14.53 4.16 -9.77
N ILE A 39 14.39 5.19 -8.95
CA ILE A 39 13.75 6.45 -9.34
C ILE A 39 14.80 7.33 -10.00
N ALA A 40 14.55 7.72 -11.25
CA ALA A 40 15.43 8.57 -12.06
C ALA A 40 14.86 9.99 -12.18
N ASP A 41 14.79 10.71 -11.05
CA ASP A 41 14.36 12.10 -10.97
C ASP A 41 15.53 13.11 -10.88
N GLY A 42 16.77 12.60 -10.88
CA GLY A 42 17.99 13.39 -10.73
C GLY A 42 18.27 13.86 -9.30
N LEU A 43 17.45 13.52 -8.32
CA LEU A 43 17.48 14.00 -6.94
C LEU A 43 17.56 12.88 -5.88
N ALA A 44 17.58 11.61 -6.33
CA ALA A 44 17.53 10.45 -5.43
C ALA A 44 18.77 10.27 -4.52
N THR A 45 19.76 11.15 -4.59
CA THR A 45 20.97 11.15 -3.74
C THR A 45 20.89 12.12 -2.58
N THR A 46 19.82 12.91 -2.45
CA THR A 46 19.67 13.88 -1.36
C THR A 46 19.34 13.20 -0.04
N SER A 47 20.08 13.51 1.04
CA SER A 47 19.86 12.95 2.38
C SER A 47 18.67 13.56 3.13
N ALA A 48 18.18 14.72 2.69
CA ALA A 48 16.98 15.36 3.22
C ALA A 48 15.95 15.52 2.09
N PHE A 49 14.74 15.01 2.31
CA PHE A 49 13.66 15.07 1.33
C PHE A 49 12.30 14.90 2.02
N SER A 50 11.24 15.23 1.29
CA SER A 50 9.87 15.04 1.78
C SER A 50 9.09 14.15 0.81
N PHE A 51 8.12 13.42 1.33
CA PHE A 51 7.20 12.61 0.54
C PHE A 51 5.79 12.61 1.14
N LEU A 52 4.81 12.27 0.30
CA LEU A 52 3.41 12.20 0.67
C LEU A 52 2.98 10.75 0.90
N VAL A 53 2.03 10.55 1.81
CA VAL A 53 1.44 9.24 2.08
C VAL A 53 -0.09 9.36 2.13
N MET A 54 -0.76 8.47 1.41
CA MET A 54 -2.21 8.33 1.43
C MET A 54 -2.62 6.87 1.23
N GLY A 55 -3.88 6.55 1.52
CA GLY A 55 -4.45 5.23 1.26
C GLY A 55 -5.97 5.25 1.29
N ASP A 56 -6.59 4.16 0.80
CA ASP A 56 -8.05 3.98 0.87
C ASP A 56 -8.82 5.15 0.24
N SER A 57 -8.40 5.59 -0.94
CA SER A 57 -8.78 6.87 -1.50
C SER A 57 -10.00 6.82 -2.42
N GLY A 58 -10.07 5.84 -3.32
CA GLY A 58 -10.96 5.81 -4.48
C GLY A 58 -12.39 5.37 -4.21
N PHE A 59 -13.04 5.90 -3.17
CA PHE A 59 -14.42 5.52 -2.82
C PHE A 59 -15.47 6.23 -3.70
N GLY A 60 -15.13 7.40 -4.26
CA GLY A 60 -16.05 8.24 -5.03
C GLY A 60 -16.98 9.10 -4.15
N PRO A 61 -18.04 9.67 -4.78
CA PRO A 61 -18.95 10.59 -4.10
C PRO A 61 -19.70 9.94 -2.93
N GLN A 62 -19.91 10.75 -1.89
CA GLN A 62 -20.68 10.41 -0.70
C GLN A 62 -21.86 11.41 -0.55
N PRO A 63 -22.87 11.16 0.31
CA PRO A 63 -24.04 12.02 0.43
C PRO A 63 -23.73 13.49 0.78
N PHE A 64 -22.55 13.76 1.34
CA PHE A 64 -22.08 15.08 1.74
C PHE A 64 -20.98 15.64 0.81
N GLY A 65 -20.82 15.10 -0.39
CA GLY A 65 -19.87 15.56 -1.39
C GLY A 65 -18.82 14.54 -1.80
N HIS A 66 -17.65 15.03 -2.20
CA HIS A 66 -16.52 14.21 -2.68
C HIS A 66 -15.31 14.33 -1.73
N PRO A 67 -15.26 13.56 -0.62
CA PRO A 67 -14.14 13.65 0.33
C PRO A 67 -12.78 13.44 -0.34
N GLN A 68 -12.70 12.46 -1.23
CA GLN A 68 -11.50 12.17 -2.00
C GLN A 68 -10.99 13.39 -2.80
N GLN A 69 -11.90 14.13 -3.47
CA GLN A 69 -11.50 15.32 -4.23
C GLN A 69 -10.97 16.41 -3.30
N VAL A 70 -11.63 16.64 -2.16
CA VAL A 70 -11.18 17.63 -1.17
C VAL A 70 -9.79 17.30 -0.62
N VAL A 71 -9.54 16.00 -0.36
CA VAL A 71 -8.22 15.52 0.07
C VAL A 71 -7.19 15.66 -1.06
N ALA A 72 -7.53 15.28 -2.30
CA ALA A 72 -6.65 15.40 -3.45
C ALA A 72 -6.24 16.86 -3.74
N ASP A 73 -7.19 17.79 -3.68
CA ASP A 73 -6.93 19.22 -3.82
C ASP A 73 -6.04 19.77 -2.70
N TYR A 74 -6.19 19.25 -1.48
CA TYR A 74 -5.34 19.68 -0.37
C TYR A 74 -3.94 19.07 -0.46
N LEU A 75 -3.84 17.79 -0.80
CA LEU A 75 -2.59 17.06 -1.02
C LEU A 75 -1.78 17.71 -2.16
N ALA A 76 -2.43 18.22 -3.20
CA ALA A 76 -1.78 18.95 -4.31
C ALA A 76 -1.04 20.20 -3.84
N THR A 77 -1.51 20.88 -2.79
CA THR A 77 -0.80 22.05 -2.25
C THR A 77 0.56 21.70 -1.64
N GLN A 78 0.82 20.42 -1.36
CA GLN A 78 2.08 19.90 -0.81
C GLN A 78 2.99 19.25 -1.88
N GLN A 79 2.50 19.07 -3.12
CA GLN A 79 3.17 18.29 -4.17
C GLN A 79 4.54 18.85 -4.54
N ALA A 80 4.65 20.16 -4.71
CA ALA A 80 5.88 20.81 -5.19
C ALA A 80 7.10 20.59 -4.27
N ASP A 81 6.87 20.47 -2.98
CA ASP A 81 7.91 20.28 -1.97
C ASP A 81 8.28 18.81 -1.74
N CYS A 82 7.49 17.88 -2.29
CA CYS A 82 7.66 16.45 -2.08
C CYS A 82 8.26 15.76 -3.30
N ARG A 83 8.98 14.67 -3.07
CA ARG A 83 9.66 13.92 -4.14
C ARG A 83 8.78 12.86 -4.77
N PHE A 84 7.94 12.21 -3.98
CA PHE A 84 7.05 11.14 -4.44
C PHE A 84 5.83 11.02 -3.51
N LEU A 85 4.88 10.22 -3.94
CA LEU A 85 3.70 9.85 -3.19
C LEU A 85 3.67 8.33 -3.00
N LEU A 86 3.51 7.87 -1.74
CA LEU A 86 3.22 6.49 -1.39
C LEU A 86 1.70 6.30 -1.24
N HIS A 87 1.17 5.23 -1.84
CA HIS A 87 -0.23 4.84 -1.69
C HIS A 87 -0.33 3.46 -1.04
N THR A 88 -0.95 3.38 0.13
CA THR A 88 -1.00 2.17 0.96
C THR A 88 -2.10 1.18 0.56
N GLY A 89 -2.64 1.28 -0.66
CA GLY A 89 -3.60 0.33 -1.21
C GLY A 89 -5.06 0.78 -1.15
N ASP A 90 -5.95 -0.06 -1.69
CA ASP A 90 -7.35 0.25 -1.94
C ASP A 90 -7.52 1.53 -2.77
N VAL A 91 -6.92 1.47 -3.97
CA VAL A 91 -6.85 2.63 -4.88
C VAL A 91 -8.25 2.99 -5.39
N VAL A 92 -9.07 1.99 -5.75
CA VAL A 92 -10.44 2.20 -6.24
C VAL A 92 -11.42 1.21 -5.61
N TYR A 93 -12.41 1.75 -4.93
CA TYR A 93 -13.51 1.00 -4.32
C TYR A 93 -14.64 0.75 -5.34
N GLN A 94 -15.48 -0.32 -5.16
CA GLN A 94 -15.42 -1.33 -4.09
C GLN A 94 -14.64 -2.59 -4.51
N MET A 95 -14.20 -2.68 -5.74
CA MET A 95 -13.60 -3.90 -6.30
C MET A 95 -12.54 -3.59 -7.38
N GLY A 96 -11.88 -2.45 -7.32
CA GLY A 96 -10.82 -2.09 -8.28
C GLY A 96 -11.27 -2.17 -9.74
N SER A 97 -12.55 -1.87 -10.04
CA SER A 97 -13.09 -2.02 -11.38
C SER A 97 -12.56 -0.96 -12.34
N PRO A 98 -12.18 -1.33 -13.59
CA PRO A 98 -11.68 -0.39 -14.58
C PRO A 98 -12.67 0.74 -14.88
N ASP A 99 -13.96 0.48 -14.81
CA ASP A 99 -15.03 1.46 -15.10
C ASP A 99 -15.09 2.60 -14.08
N LEU A 100 -14.49 2.42 -12.91
CA LEU A 100 -14.44 3.43 -11.84
C LEU A 100 -13.12 4.20 -11.77
N TYR A 101 -12.08 3.77 -12.48
CA TYR A 101 -10.79 4.44 -12.41
C TYR A 101 -10.82 5.89 -12.91
N ALA A 102 -11.62 6.19 -13.96
CA ALA A 102 -11.75 7.55 -14.44
C ALA A 102 -12.24 8.50 -13.32
N ALA A 103 -13.42 8.22 -12.76
CA ALA A 103 -14.06 9.08 -11.77
C ALA A 103 -13.43 9.01 -10.37
N ASN A 104 -12.94 7.82 -9.97
CA ASN A 104 -12.48 7.59 -8.59
C ASN A 104 -10.96 7.66 -8.43
N PHE A 105 -10.19 7.83 -9.52
CA PHE A 105 -8.74 7.96 -9.43
C PHE A 105 -8.19 9.02 -10.41
N ILE A 106 -8.51 8.92 -11.72
CA ILE A 106 -7.87 9.79 -12.72
C ILE A 106 -8.30 11.25 -12.53
N GLU A 107 -9.59 11.51 -12.43
CA GLU A 107 -10.13 12.87 -12.24
C GLU A 107 -9.62 13.51 -10.93
N PRO A 108 -9.72 12.87 -9.74
CA PRO A 108 -9.25 13.47 -8.50
C PRO A 108 -7.74 13.73 -8.47
N TYR A 109 -6.93 12.88 -9.11
CA TYR A 109 -5.46 12.96 -9.06
C TYR A 109 -4.84 13.38 -10.39
N GLN A 110 -5.58 14.07 -11.28
CA GLN A 110 -5.09 14.50 -12.60
C GLN A 110 -3.83 15.38 -12.54
N GLN A 111 -3.60 16.10 -11.46
CA GLN A 111 -2.40 16.91 -11.25
C GLN A 111 -1.10 16.11 -11.11
N TRP A 112 -1.20 14.81 -10.75
CA TRP A 112 -0.05 13.89 -10.76
C TRP A 112 0.15 13.19 -12.10
N LEU A 113 -0.75 13.40 -13.06
CA LEU A 113 -0.70 12.72 -14.36
C LEU A 113 -0.15 13.65 -15.43
N VAL A 114 0.61 13.05 -16.35
CA VAL A 114 0.94 13.71 -17.61
C VAL A 114 -0.34 13.70 -18.45
N THR A 115 -0.97 14.85 -18.58
CA THR A 115 -2.15 15.02 -19.42
C THR A 115 -1.69 15.53 -20.81
N GLY A 116 -2.16 14.85 -21.86
CA GLY A 116 -2.09 15.36 -23.23
C GLY A 116 -3.08 16.52 -23.48
N ASP A 117 -3.86 16.49 -24.56
CA ASP A 117 -4.95 17.44 -24.78
C ASP A 117 -5.88 17.51 -23.56
N ARG A 118 -6.14 18.72 -23.07
CA ARG A 118 -6.88 19.00 -21.83
C ARG A 118 -8.32 18.47 -21.82
N ASP A 119 -8.84 18.05 -22.97
CA ASP A 119 -10.24 17.63 -23.13
C ASP A 119 -10.46 16.11 -23.05
N GLN A 120 -9.40 15.29 -22.91
CA GLN A 120 -9.52 13.84 -22.82
C GLN A 120 -8.71 13.28 -21.65
N LEU A 121 -9.39 12.65 -20.70
CA LEU A 121 -8.74 11.89 -19.64
C LEU A 121 -7.95 10.71 -20.22
N PRO A 122 -6.74 10.43 -19.72
CA PRO A 122 -5.94 9.30 -20.18
C PRO A 122 -6.64 7.98 -19.83
N SER A 123 -6.48 6.97 -20.69
CA SER A 123 -6.91 5.61 -20.36
C SER A 123 -6.15 5.08 -19.15
N TYR A 124 -6.85 4.38 -18.23
CA TYR A 124 -6.22 3.77 -17.05
C TYR A 124 -5.03 2.83 -17.39
N CYS A 125 -5.01 2.23 -18.59
CA CYS A 125 -3.90 1.40 -19.06
C CYS A 125 -2.65 2.19 -19.50
N ARG A 126 -2.74 3.51 -19.62
CA ARG A 126 -1.69 4.36 -20.19
C ARG A 126 -1.35 5.54 -19.30
N LEU A 127 -1.60 5.41 -17.99
CA LEU A 127 -1.27 6.49 -17.07
C LEU A 127 0.24 6.67 -16.99
N LEU A 128 0.66 7.94 -17.10
CA LEU A 128 2.00 8.40 -16.83
C LEU A 128 1.92 9.43 -15.70
N PHE A 129 2.76 9.28 -14.70
CA PHE A 129 2.83 10.18 -13.56
C PHE A 129 3.97 11.20 -13.77
N ASN A 130 3.69 12.46 -13.51
CA ASN A 130 4.70 13.53 -13.59
C ASN A 130 5.61 13.53 -12.35
N GLN A 131 5.21 12.86 -11.27
CA GLN A 131 5.97 12.62 -10.04
C GLN A 131 5.82 11.14 -9.67
N PRO A 132 6.81 10.49 -9.02
CA PRO A 132 6.69 9.08 -8.67
C PRO A 132 5.47 8.82 -7.79
N PHE A 133 4.59 7.90 -8.25
CA PHE A 133 3.42 7.42 -7.55
C PHE A 133 3.62 5.93 -7.28
N LEU A 134 3.88 5.60 -6.01
CA LEU A 134 4.41 4.31 -5.58
C LEU A 134 3.36 3.58 -4.74
N ALA A 135 2.51 2.79 -5.41
CA ALA A 135 1.39 2.11 -4.78
C ALA A 135 1.75 0.67 -4.38
N VAL A 136 1.08 0.17 -3.33
CA VAL A 136 0.93 -1.26 -3.04
C VAL A 136 -0.53 -1.66 -3.18
N PRO A 137 -0.87 -2.91 -3.52
CA PRO A 137 -2.27 -3.30 -3.66
C PRO A 137 -2.94 -3.52 -2.31
N GLY A 138 -4.19 -3.08 -2.20
CA GLY A 138 -5.10 -3.42 -1.12
C GLY A 138 -6.02 -4.60 -1.48
N ASN A 139 -6.93 -4.96 -0.57
CA ASN A 139 -7.84 -6.08 -0.80
C ASN A 139 -8.93 -5.73 -1.83
N HIS A 140 -9.41 -4.47 -1.88
CA HIS A 140 -10.37 -4.01 -2.87
C HIS A 140 -9.80 -3.99 -4.29
N ASP A 141 -8.48 -3.85 -4.45
CA ASP A 141 -7.81 -3.96 -5.75
C ASP A 141 -7.82 -5.39 -6.33
N TYR A 142 -8.12 -6.41 -5.49
CA TYR A 142 -8.23 -7.82 -5.88
C TYR A 142 -9.65 -8.36 -5.99
N TYR A 143 -10.65 -7.71 -5.39
CA TYR A 143 -12.00 -8.25 -5.29
C TYR A 143 -12.69 -8.41 -6.63
N ASN A 144 -13.48 -9.48 -6.74
CA ASN A 144 -14.32 -9.80 -7.89
C ASN A 144 -15.80 -9.83 -7.51
N LEU A 145 -16.66 -9.75 -8.53
CA LEU A 145 -18.08 -10.09 -8.41
C LEU A 145 -18.27 -11.59 -8.64
N PRO A 146 -19.21 -12.26 -7.93
CA PRO A 146 -19.65 -13.58 -8.28
C PRO A 146 -20.16 -13.62 -9.72
N THR A 147 -19.77 -14.62 -10.50
CA THR A 147 -20.08 -14.74 -11.93
C THR A 147 -21.58 -14.68 -12.22
N LEU A 148 -22.41 -15.36 -11.42
CA LEU A 148 -23.88 -15.33 -11.54
C LEU A 148 -24.45 -13.90 -11.36
N TYR A 149 -23.95 -13.14 -10.42
CA TYR A 149 -24.38 -11.77 -10.18
C TYR A 149 -23.92 -10.83 -11.30
N GLY A 150 -22.72 -11.04 -11.83
CA GLY A 150 -22.22 -10.31 -13.00
C GLY A 150 -23.11 -10.51 -14.24
N PHE A 151 -23.59 -11.73 -14.50
CA PHE A 151 -24.53 -12.03 -15.58
C PHE A 151 -25.91 -11.38 -15.38
N LEU A 152 -26.47 -11.44 -14.16
CA LEU A 152 -27.75 -10.80 -13.84
C LEU A 152 -27.68 -9.28 -14.00
N VAL A 153 -26.61 -8.66 -13.51
CA VAL A 153 -26.40 -7.21 -13.62
C VAL A 153 -26.18 -6.81 -15.08
N ALA A 154 -25.52 -7.64 -15.90
CA ALA A 154 -25.37 -7.43 -17.34
C ALA A 154 -26.71 -7.52 -18.09
N ALA A 155 -27.52 -8.52 -17.79
CA ALA A 155 -28.84 -8.71 -18.42
C ALA A 155 -29.81 -7.57 -18.06
N LEU A 156 -29.72 -6.98 -16.89
CA LEU A 156 -30.55 -5.87 -16.44
C LEU A 156 -30.02 -4.48 -16.86
N ARG A 157 -28.89 -4.40 -17.55
CA ARG A 157 -28.28 -3.12 -17.96
C ARG A 157 -29.22 -2.18 -18.71
N PRO A 158 -29.98 -2.60 -19.74
CA PRO A 158 -30.86 -1.71 -20.47
C PRO A 158 -32.01 -1.20 -19.60
N LEU A 159 -32.55 -2.04 -18.72
CA LEU A 159 -33.63 -1.65 -17.80
C LEU A 159 -33.14 -0.63 -16.74
N ARG A 160 -31.90 -0.77 -16.28
CA ARG A 160 -31.27 0.12 -15.29
C ARG A 160 -30.95 1.50 -15.86
N GLN A 161 -30.53 1.57 -17.11
CA GLN A 161 -30.35 2.85 -17.81
C GLN A 161 -31.67 3.62 -17.96
N TYR A 162 -32.77 2.89 -18.16
CA TYR A 162 -34.10 3.48 -18.31
C TYR A 162 -34.68 3.98 -16.98
N LEU A 163 -34.43 3.30 -15.86
CA LEU A 163 -35.02 3.59 -14.57
C LEU A 163 -34.26 4.62 -13.72
N ASN A 164 -33.09 5.08 -14.15
CA ASN A 164 -32.27 6.12 -13.52
C ASN A 164 -32.06 5.98 -11.99
N VAL A 165 -31.94 4.74 -11.49
CA VAL A 165 -31.90 4.42 -10.05
C VAL A 165 -30.55 4.77 -9.44
N PRO A 166 -30.47 5.73 -8.49
CA PRO A 166 -29.19 6.26 -7.96
C PRO A 166 -28.31 5.23 -7.26
N VAL A 167 -28.88 4.24 -6.59
CA VAL A 167 -28.17 3.19 -5.82
C VAL A 167 -27.34 2.28 -6.72
N THR A 168 -27.58 2.26 -8.02
CA THR A 168 -26.95 1.34 -8.97
C THR A 168 -25.81 1.95 -9.79
N LYS A 169 -25.57 3.25 -9.70
CA LYS A 169 -24.51 3.94 -10.46
C LYS A 169 -23.10 3.44 -10.11
N ASN A 170 -22.90 2.96 -8.89
CA ASN A 170 -21.59 2.51 -8.40
C ASN A 170 -21.39 0.99 -8.42
N VAL A 171 -22.33 0.22 -8.95
CA VAL A 171 -22.17 -1.24 -9.12
C VAL A 171 -21.72 -1.50 -10.54
N THR A 172 -20.43 -1.63 -10.74
CA THR A 172 -19.85 -1.96 -12.05
C THR A 172 -20.00 -3.44 -12.34
N LEU A 173 -20.11 -3.78 -13.63
CA LEU A 173 -20.34 -5.13 -14.15
C LEU A 173 -19.07 -5.99 -14.10
N ARG A 174 -17.93 -5.39 -13.81
CA ARG A 174 -16.62 -6.03 -13.84
C ARG A 174 -15.94 -5.82 -12.51
N GLY A 175 -15.48 -6.87 -11.85
CA GLY A 175 -14.56 -6.78 -10.73
C GLY A 175 -13.15 -6.41 -11.21
N SER A 176 -12.19 -6.43 -10.29
CA SER A 176 -10.78 -6.19 -10.59
C SER A 176 -10.14 -7.21 -11.53
N ALA A 177 -10.86 -8.31 -11.86
CA ALA A 177 -10.31 -9.49 -12.53
C ALA A 177 -9.08 -10.06 -11.79
N THR A 178 -9.18 -10.12 -10.45
CA THR A 178 -8.08 -10.56 -9.55
C THR A 178 -6.86 -9.65 -9.70
N GLY A 179 -7.09 -8.32 -9.62
CA GLY A 179 -6.03 -7.31 -9.67
C GLY A 179 -5.52 -6.98 -11.07
N ASP A 180 -6.23 -7.34 -12.16
CA ASP A 180 -5.79 -7.00 -13.53
C ASP A 180 -5.76 -5.50 -13.75
N THR A 181 -6.80 -4.80 -13.27
CA THR A 181 -6.88 -3.35 -13.42
C THR A 181 -5.73 -2.66 -12.69
N TYR A 182 -5.48 -3.02 -11.42
CA TYR A 182 -4.34 -2.50 -10.67
C TYR A 182 -3.01 -2.74 -11.40
N ALA A 183 -2.80 -3.97 -11.91
CA ALA A 183 -1.58 -4.31 -12.63
C ALA A 183 -1.40 -3.48 -13.91
N ARG A 184 -2.46 -3.22 -14.66
CA ARG A 184 -2.42 -2.36 -15.87
C ARG A 184 -2.14 -0.90 -15.56
N VAL A 185 -2.60 -0.42 -14.41
CA VAL A 185 -2.38 0.96 -13.97
C VAL A 185 -0.96 1.16 -13.49
N PHE A 186 -0.45 0.28 -12.63
CA PHE A 186 0.77 0.53 -11.88
C PHE A 186 1.94 -0.37 -12.25
N LEU A 187 1.70 -1.65 -12.60
CA LEU A 187 2.81 -2.58 -12.81
C LEU A 187 3.35 -2.52 -14.23
N ASP A 188 4.57 -2.98 -14.40
CA ASP A 188 5.17 -3.26 -15.71
C ASP A 188 4.49 -4.50 -16.30
N TYR A 189 3.43 -4.24 -17.10
CA TYR A 189 2.52 -5.25 -17.63
C TYR A 189 3.09 -5.92 -18.87
N LEU A 190 3.91 -6.95 -18.69
CA LEU A 190 4.69 -7.60 -19.74
C LEU A 190 3.97 -8.73 -20.49
N ARG A 191 2.81 -9.18 -19.96
CA ARG A 191 2.10 -10.36 -20.48
C ARG A 191 1.75 -10.27 -21.96
N GLU A 192 1.44 -9.08 -22.46
CA GLU A 192 0.96 -8.85 -23.83
C GLU A 192 2.09 -8.64 -24.85
N LEU A 193 3.34 -8.52 -24.41
CA LEU A 193 4.48 -8.29 -25.30
C LEU A 193 4.87 -9.57 -26.05
N SER A 194 5.23 -9.44 -27.34
CA SER A 194 5.90 -10.52 -28.08
C SER A 194 7.32 -10.78 -27.51
N PRO A 195 8.01 -11.88 -27.82
CA PRO A 195 9.39 -12.10 -27.39
C PRO A 195 10.35 -10.98 -27.80
N GLU A 196 10.19 -10.45 -29.02
CA GLU A 196 11.01 -9.38 -29.58
C GLU A 196 10.73 -8.06 -28.84
N GLN A 197 9.44 -7.74 -28.64
CA GLN A 197 9.02 -6.56 -27.87
C GLN A 197 9.50 -6.63 -26.43
N LEU A 198 9.42 -7.81 -25.78
CA LEU A 198 9.92 -8.02 -24.42
C LEU A 198 11.43 -7.74 -24.37
N THR A 199 12.20 -8.26 -25.31
CA THR A 199 13.65 -8.03 -25.37
C THR A 199 13.99 -6.55 -25.45
N ALA A 200 13.35 -5.82 -26.36
CA ALA A 200 13.55 -4.38 -26.50
C ALA A 200 13.12 -3.59 -25.24
N HIS A 201 11.97 -3.98 -24.65
CA HIS A 201 11.46 -3.36 -23.44
C HIS A 201 12.41 -3.54 -22.25
N LEU A 202 12.95 -4.74 -22.05
CA LEU A 202 13.89 -5.02 -20.97
C LEU A 202 15.20 -4.24 -21.15
N GLN A 203 15.71 -4.11 -22.38
CA GLN A 203 16.89 -3.30 -22.68
C GLN A 203 16.67 -1.80 -22.42
N GLN A 204 15.47 -1.32 -22.64
CA GLN A 204 15.13 0.09 -22.49
C GLN A 204 14.87 0.48 -21.03
N HIS A 205 14.22 -0.38 -20.24
CA HIS A 205 13.67 0.01 -18.94
C HIS A 205 14.35 -0.64 -17.72
N TYR A 206 15.11 -1.73 -17.91
CA TYR A 206 15.86 -2.37 -16.82
C TYR A 206 17.35 -2.08 -16.98
N THR A 207 17.72 -0.84 -16.73
CA THR A 207 19.05 -0.31 -17.08
C THR A 207 19.95 -0.01 -15.88
N THR A 208 19.41 -0.01 -14.67
CA THR A 208 20.18 0.32 -13.47
C THR A 208 20.74 -0.94 -12.84
N ALA A 209 22.07 -1.08 -12.81
CA ALA A 209 22.75 -2.16 -12.13
C ALA A 209 22.63 -2.00 -10.60
N THR A 210 22.30 -3.09 -9.91
CA THR A 210 22.23 -3.19 -8.46
C THR A 210 22.96 -4.45 -7.98
N GLU A 211 23.09 -4.62 -6.66
CA GLU A 211 23.74 -5.78 -6.06
C GLU A 211 23.03 -7.11 -6.39
N THR A 212 21.77 -7.04 -6.81
CA THR A 212 20.92 -8.22 -7.06
C THR A 212 20.51 -8.39 -8.51
N GLY A 213 20.96 -7.52 -9.39
CA GLY A 213 20.67 -7.57 -10.83
C GLY A 213 20.26 -6.22 -11.41
N GLN A 214 19.70 -6.24 -12.62
CA GLN A 214 19.21 -5.02 -13.29
C GLN A 214 17.86 -4.62 -12.74
N ALA A 215 17.74 -3.39 -12.22
CA ALA A 215 16.52 -2.82 -11.69
C ALA A 215 15.70 -2.08 -12.75
N LEU A 216 14.38 -2.03 -12.55
CA LEU A 216 13.49 -1.18 -13.32
C LEU A 216 13.79 0.29 -13.04
N THR A 217 13.97 1.08 -14.08
CA THR A 217 14.19 2.53 -13.98
C THR A 217 12.85 3.26 -14.15
N TYR A 218 12.35 3.83 -13.06
CA TYR A 218 11.16 4.66 -13.03
C TYR A 218 11.53 6.09 -13.46
N GLN A 219 10.98 6.58 -14.56
CA GLN A 219 11.25 7.90 -15.11
C GLN A 219 9.96 8.74 -15.06
N PRO A 220 9.84 9.69 -14.12
CA PRO A 220 8.69 10.59 -14.07
C PRO A 220 8.44 11.25 -15.42
N GLY A 221 7.19 11.30 -15.83
CA GLY A 221 6.78 11.90 -17.10
C GLY A 221 6.96 11.04 -18.35
N SER A 222 7.71 9.94 -18.31
CA SER A 222 7.99 9.10 -19.49
C SER A 222 7.73 7.61 -19.30
N PHE A 223 8.19 7.01 -18.21
CA PHE A 223 7.96 5.62 -17.90
C PHE A 223 7.77 5.43 -16.38
N THR A 224 6.53 5.16 -15.95
CA THR A 224 6.12 5.22 -14.55
C THR A 224 5.47 3.92 -14.09
N ARG A 225 6.23 2.81 -14.25
CA ARG A 225 5.76 1.47 -13.89
C ARG A 225 6.53 0.93 -12.69
N LEU A 226 5.86 0.08 -11.91
CA LEU A 226 6.43 -0.66 -10.79
C LEU A 226 6.82 -2.06 -11.25
N PRO A 227 7.94 -2.62 -10.79
CA PRO A 227 8.44 -3.89 -11.29
C PRO A 227 7.56 -5.08 -10.90
N ASN A 228 6.87 -5.00 -9.75
CA ASN A 228 6.04 -6.04 -9.18
C ASN A 228 5.03 -5.47 -8.19
N ARG A 229 4.12 -6.31 -7.66
CA ARG A 229 3.18 -6.00 -6.58
C ARG A 229 3.84 -5.79 -5.20
N TYR A 230 5.09 -6.22 -5.03
CA TYR A 230 5.99 -5.89 -3.91
C TYR A 230 7.37 -5.55 -4.47
N TYR A 231 8.04 -4.60 -3.89
CA TYR A 231 9.30 -4.07 -4.41
C TYR A 231 10.04 -3.23 -3.37
N GLN A 232 11.34 -3.01 -3.65
CA GLN A 232 12.22 -2.14 -2.88
C GLN A 232 12.77 -1.04 -3.79
N PHE A 233 12.87 0.16 -3.24
CA PHE A 233 13.66 1.26 -3.81
C PHE A 233 14.43 1.97 -2.70
N ARG A 234 15.47 2.69 -3.11
CA ARG A 234 16.21 3.60 -2.23
C ARG A 234 16.00 5.03 -2.69
N TYR A 235 15.76 5.93 -1.74
CA TYR A 235 15.75 7.36 -2.01
C TYR A 235 16.59 8.06 -0.94
N GLY A 236 17.60 8.83 -1.37
CA GLY A 236 18.65 9.25 -0.45
C GLY A 236 19.36 8.04 0.16
N ASP A 237 19.38 8.02 1.47
CA ASP A 237 19.95 6.95 2.31
C ASP A 237 18.87 6.13 3.05
N ILE A 238 17.63 6.21 2.59
CA ILE A 238 16.49 5.48 3.15
C ILE A 238 16.05 4.36 2.18
N ASP A 239 15.95 3.15 2.69
CA ASP A 239 15.37 2.01 1.97
C ASP A 239 13.86 1.92 2.23
N PHE A 240 13.09 1.77 1.16
CA PHE A 240 11.64 1.61 1.17
C PHE A 240 11.25 0.22 0.68
N PHE A 241 10.35 -0.45 1.41
CA PHE A 241 9.86 -1.79 1.10
C PHE A 241 8.34 -1.76 0.98
N GLY A 242 7.83 -1.80 -0.26
CA GLY A 242 6.40 -1.92 -0.53
C GLY A 242 5.96 -3.38 -0.56
N LEU A 243 4.91 -3.74 0.17
CA LEU A 243 4.45 -5.13 0.34
C LEU A 243 3.02 -5.31 -0.15
N ASP A 244 2.74 -6.45 -0.77
CA ASP A 244 1.38 -6.92 -1.04
C ASP A 244 0.87 -7.75 0.14
N SER A 245 0.33 -7.09 1.15
CA SER A 245 -0.22 -7.77 2.33
C SER A 245 -1.49 -8.57 2.05
N SER A 246 -2.15 -8.37 0.91
CA SER A 246 -3.30 -9.17 0.49
C SER A 246 -2.95 -10.61 0.14
N THR A 247 -1.66 -10.97 0.16
CA THR A 247 -1.16 -12.32 -0.07
C THR A 247 -0.54 -12.99 1.17
N PHE A 248 -0.60 -12.31 2.33
CA PHE A 248 -0.24 -12.89 3.63
C PHE A 248 -1.13 -12.41 4.79
N ASN A 249 -2.40 -12.11 4.50
CA ASN A 249 -3.42 -11.65 5.45
C ASN A 249 -4.40 -12.77 5.88
N ARG A 250 -4.03 -14.02 5.71
CA ARG A 250 -4.84 -15.18 6.11
C ARG A 250 -4.08 -16.03 7.13
N PRO A 251 -4.78 -16.62 8.10
CA PRO A 251 -4.14 -17.51 9.06
C PRO A 251 -3.59 -18.76 8.35
N VAL A 252 -2.52 -19.30 8.91
CA VAL A 252 -1.94 -20.59 8.52
C VAL A 252 -1.80 -21.46 9.78
N GLU A 253 -1.93 -22.77 9.60
CA GLU A 253 -1.91 -23.73 10.71
C GLU A 253 -0.48 -24.09 11.17
N ILE A 254 0.53 -23.81 10.33
CA ILE A 254 1.93 -24.08 10.65
C ILE A 254 2.59 -22.89 11.37
N ASP A 255 3.63 -23.19 12.12
CA ASP A 255 4.57 -22.16 12.57
C ASP A 255 5.51 -21.78 11.41
N GLY A 256 5.51 -20.51 11.04
CA GLY A 256 6.35 -19.99 9.95
C GLY A 256 7.75 -19.59 10.39
N ALA A 257 8.05 -19.53 11.67
CA ALA A 257 9.36 -19.14 12.17
C ALA A 257 10.48 -20.08 11.66
N PRO A 258 10.34 -21.44 11.71
CA PRO A 258 11.33 -22.33 11.13
C PRO A 258 11.49 -22.18 9.60
N VAL A 259 10.37 -21.89 8.89
CA VAL A 259 10.40 -21.65 7.43
C VAL A 259 11.23 -20.42 7.10
N LEU A 260 11.04 -19.33 7.84
CA LEU A 260 11.76 -18.08 7.62
C LEU A 260 13.20 -18.11 8.16
N ALA A 261 13.50 -18.99 9.10
CA ALA A 261 14.88 -19.24 9.55
C ALA A 261 15.69 -20.02 8.49
N ALA A 262 15.04 -20.87 7.70
CA ALA A 262 15.70 -21.67 6.67
C ALA A 262 16.29 -20.79 5.55
N ARG A 263 17.34 -21.32 4.87
CA ARG A 263 17.96 -20.65 3.70
C ARG A 263 17.12 -20.81 2.44
N GLU A 264 16.46 -21.96 2.28
CA GLU A 264 15.66 -22.31 1.11
C GLU A 264 14.24 -22.70 1.54
N LEU A 265 13.28 -22.39 0.67
CA LEU A 265 11.88 -22.76 0.87
C LEU A 265 11.69 -24.24 0.57
N GLY A 266 11.06 -24.97 1.49
CA GLY A 266 10.58 -26.34 1.25
C GLY A 266 9.48 -26.40 0.20
N SER A 267 9.27 -27.59 -0.39
CA SER A 267 8.25 -27.83 -1.42
C SER A 267 6.81 -27.88 -0.88
N ASP A 268 6.63 -28.27 0.38
CA ASP A 268 5.34 -28.64 0.96
C ASP A 268 4.72 -27.51 1.81
N LEU A 269 4.97 -26.27 1.44
CA LEU A 269 4.47 -25.11 2.16
C LEU A 269 3.02 -24.77 1.77
N PRO A 270 2.18 -24.34 2.73
CA PRO A 270 0.81 -23.92 2.45
C PRO A 270 0.72 -22.84 1.38
N ALA A 271 -0.17 -23.03 0.41
CA ALA A 271 -0.37 -22.09 -0.71
C ALA A 271 -1.23 -20.86 -0.34
N ASN A 272 -1.72 -20.78 0.90
CA ASN A 272 -2.54 -19.68 1.41
C ASN A 272 -1.75 -18.52 2.03
N ILE A 273 -0.44 -18.48 1.77
CA ILE A 273 0.48 -17.41 2.16
C ILE A 273 1.62 -17.28 1.12
N ASP A 274 2.13 -16.08 0.93
CA ASP A 274 3.23 -15.79 0.01
C ASP A 274 4.60 -15.88 0.68
N TRP A 275 5.07 -17.10 0.88
CA TRP A 275 6.39 -17.37 1.45
C TRP A 275 7.53 -16.71 0.67
N THR A 276 7.41 -16.64 -0.66
CA THR A 276 8.43 -16.00 -1.50
C THR A 276 8.59 -14.52 -1.14
N GLN A 277 7.49 -13.80 -0.92
CA GLN A 277 7.53 -12.40 -0.52
C GLN A 277 8.09 -12.23 0.91
N LEU A 278 7.69 -13.08 1.85
CA LEU A 278 8.16 -13.00 3.23
C LEU A 278 9.67 -13.30 3.34
N CYS A 279 10.17 -14.32 2.64
CA CYS A 279 11.61 -14.58 2.56
C CYS A 279 12.37 -13.46 1.87
N TRP A 280 11.80 -12.90 0.79
CA TRP A 280 12.37 -11.74 0.12
C TRP A 280 12.49 -10.54 1.07
N LEU A 281 11.45 -10.23 1.86
CA LEU A 281 11.49 -9.13 2.82
C LEU A 281 12.56 -9.35 3.88
N ARG A 282 12.64 -10.56 4.46
CA ARG A 282 13.70 -10.96 5.40
C ARG A 282 15.09 -10.68 4.83
N ASP A 283 15.36 -11.19 3.63
CA ASP A 283 16.69 -11.11 3.03
C ASP A 283 17.05 -9.67 2.65
N ARG A 284 16.07 -8.89 2.18
CA ARG A 284 16.27 -7.46 1.88
C ARG A 284 16.48 -6.61 3.12
N LEU A 285 15.78 -6.88 4.22
CA LEU A 285 16.00 -6.19 5.49
C LEU A 285 17.38 -6.50 6.05
N VAL A 286 17.82 -7.76 6.03
CA VAL A 286 19.18 -8.14 6.45
C VAL A 286 20.23 -7.39 5.62
N ALA A 287 20.11 -7.41 4.28
CA ALA A 287 21.03 -6.70 3.40
C ALA A 287 21.02 -5.18 3.64
N SER A 288 19.85 -4.60 3.89
CA SER A 288 19.71 -3.18 4.22
C SER A 288 20.36 -2.82 5.55
N LEU A 289 20.22 -3.67 6.57
CA LEU A 289 20.84 -3.47 7.89
C LEU A 289 22.37 -3.58 7.85
N GLN A 290 22.90 -4.43 6.97
CA GLN A 290 24.33 -4.62 6.76
C GLN A 290 24.97 -3.59 5.81
N ASN A 291 24.17 -2.77 5.14
CA ASN A 291 24.67 -1.74 4.23
C ASN A 291 24.95 -0.42 4.97
N PRO A 292 26.21 0.01 5.10
CA PRO A 292 26.57 1.23 5.83
C PRO A 292 26.09 2.51 5.16
N GLN A 293 25.65 2.46 3.90
CA GLN A 293 25.07 3.59 3.18
C GLN A 293 23.57 3.78 3.48
N VAL A 294 22.96 2.85 4.21
CA VAL A 294 21.53 2.90 4.55
C VAL A 294 21.37 3.38 5.97
N ARG A 295 20.84 4.59 6.10
CA ARG A 295 20.60 5.23 7.38
C ARG A 295 19.25 4.82 8.00
N GLY A 296 18.21 4.62 7.17
CA GLY A 296 16.87 4.30 7.65
C GLY A 296 16.09 3.34 6.76
N ARG A 297 14.98 2.81 7.30
CA ARG A 297 14.13 1.78 6.67
C ARG A 297 12.66 2.09 6.89
N ILE A 298 11.89 2.12 5.81
CA ILE A 298 10.44 2.31 5.82
C ILE A 298 9.80 1.11 5.13
N VAL A 299 8.84 0.47 5.81
CA VAL A 299 7.98 -0.56 5.24
C VAL A 299 6.60 0.01 5.03
N TYR A 300 5.96 -0.27 3.88
CA TYR A 300 4.58 0.12 3.65
C TYR A 300 3.78 -1.02 3.02
N LEU A 301 2.54 -1.18 3.50
CA LEU A 301 1.64 -2.27 3.16
C LEU A 301 0.19 -1.82 3.35
N HIS A 302 -0.78 -2.65 2.96
CA HIS A 302 -2.18 -2.27 3.12
C HIS A 302 -2.74 -2.64 4.49
N HIS A 303 -2.67 -3.90 4.95
CA HIS A 303 -3.29 -4.34 6.20
C HIS A 303 -2.46 -3.93 7.42
N PRO A 304 -3.00 -3.10 8.35
CA PRO A 304 -2.27 -2.65 9.53
C PRO A 304 -2.07 -3.79 10.54
N PRO A 305 -0.84 -4.10 10.95
CA PRO A 305 -0.59 -5.08 12.01
C PRO A 305 -1.10 -4.64 13.37
N TYR A 306 -1.11 -3.34 13.63
CA TYR A 306 -1.57 -2.73 14.86
C TYR A 306 -2.58 -1.63 14.54
N ILE A 307 -3.71 -1.62 15.25
CA ILE A 307 -4.83 -0.71 15.02
C ILE A 307 -5.78 -0.75 16.21
N THR A 308 -6.40 0.40 16.55
CA THR A 308 -7.48 0.48 17.55
C THR A 308 -8.82 0.91 16.94
N GLU A 309 -8.92 0.98 15.61
CA GLU A 309 -10.18 1.23 14.90
C GLU A 309 -11.19 0.10 15.20
N VAL A 310 -12.43 0.48 15.52
CA VAL A 310 -13.46 -0.40 16.10
C VAL A 310 -13.77 -1.66 15.28
N THR A 311 -13.62 -1.63 13.95
CA THR A 311 -13.93 -2.78 13.08
C THR A 311 -12.71 -3.63 12.74
N LYS A 312 -11.49 -3.15 13.05
CA LYS A 312 -10.22 -3.75 12.64
C LYS A 312 -9.39 -4.31 13.79
N LEU A 313 -9.66 -3.92 15.03
CA LEU A 313 -8.89 -4.31 16.22
C LEU A 313 -8.68 -5.83 16.31
N HIS A 314 -9.72 -6.63 16.00
CA HIS A 314 -9.67 -8.09 16.02
C HIS A 314 -9.88 -8.74 14.65
N GLU A 315 -9.68 -7.98 13.57
CA GLU A 315 -9.85 -8.51 12.23
C GLU A 315 -8.76 -9.54 11.90
N THR A 316 -9.18 -10.71 11.44
CA THR A 316 -8.27 -11.82 11.10
C THR A 316 -7.17 -11.43 10.14
N ALA A 317 -7.46 -10.52 9.18
CA ALA A 317 -6.47 -10.07 8.20
C ALA A 317 -5.34 -9.25 8.86
N CYS A 318 -5.68 -8.35 9.79
CA CYS A 318 -4.72 -7.54 10.55
C CYS A 318 -3.88 -8.41 11.49
N LEU A 319 -4.53 -9.33 12.21
CA LEU A 319 -3.86 -10.27 13.12
C LEU A 319 -2.90 -11.20 12.37
N SER A 320 -3.31 -11.69 11.19
CA SER A 320 -2.45 -12.54 10.35
C SER A 320 -1.25 -11.75 9.81
N ALA A 321 -1.47 -10.52 9.33
CA ALA A 321 -0.39 -9.65 8.87
C ALA A 321 0.63 -9.39 9.99
N ARG A 322 0.16 -9.12 11.23
CA ARG A 322 1.02 -8.99 12.43
C ARG A 322 1.87 -10.23 12.66
N ARG A 323 1.23 -11.41 12.73
CA ARG A 323 1.91 -12.68 12.96
C ARG A 323 2.98 -12.96 11.91
N HIS A 324 2.68 -12.76 10.63
CA HIS A 324 3.59 -13.08 9.54
C HIS A 324 4.76 -12.09 9.46
N LEU A 325 4.53 -10.81 9.74
CA LEU A 325 5.61 -9.83 9.84
C LEU A 325 6.52 -10.10 11.03
N ARG A 326 5.98 -10.50 12.19
CA ARG A 326 6.80 -10.91 13.33
C ARG A 326 7.75 -12.05 12.98
N TRP A 327 7.28 -13.08 12.29
CA TRP A 327 8.17 -14.16 11.81
C TRP A 327 9.33 -13.64 10.96
N VAL A 328 9.04 -12.66 10.08
CA VAL A 328 10.10 -12.04 9.27
C VAL A 328 11.08 -11.28 10.15
N LEU A 329 10.58 -10.43 11.06
CA LEU A 329 11.43 -9.57 11.90
C LEU A 329 12.25 -10.39 12.90
N ASP A 330 11.67 -11.45 13.47
CA ASP A 330 12.39 -12.37 14.34
C ASP A 330 13.52 -13.09 13.60
N ALA A 331 13.26 -13.53 12.36
CA ALA A 331 14.28 -14.14 11.50
C ALA A 331 15.38 -13.13 11.11
N VAL A 332 15.04 -11.86 10.93
CA VAL A 332 16.03 -10.78 10.71
C VAL A 332 16.89 -10.61 11.95
N VAL A 333 16.30 -10.50 13.15
CA VAL A 333 17.06 -10.42 14.42
C VAL A 333 18.02 -11.59 14.57
N GLN A 334 17.56 -12.81 14.31
CA GLN A 334 18.40 -14.02 14.39
C GLN A 334 19.59 -13.97 13.43
N ARG A 335 19.41 -13.44 12.21
CA ARG A 335 20.47 -13.38 11.18
C ARG A 335 21.47 -12.25 11.39
N VAL A 336 21.01 -11.11 11.88
CA VAL A 336 21.87 -9.94 12.19
C VAL A 336 22.57 -10.15 13.54
N GLY A 337 21.95 -10.89 14.45
CA GLY A 337 22.51 -11.20 15.76
C GLY A 337 22.52 -9.99 16.72
N ASN A 338 23.54 -9.93 17.59
CA ASN A 338 23.65 -8.89 18.63
C ASN A 338 23.82 -7.47 18.10
N GLU A 339 24.10 -7.31 16.81
CA GLU A 339 24.24 -6.00 16.15
C GLU A 339 22.89 -5.49 15.59
N ALA A 340 21.80 -6.25 15.76
CA ALA A 340 20.48 -5.82 15.33
C ALA A 340 20.07 -4.53 16.06
N PRO A 341 19.77 -3.44 15.32
CA PRO A 341 19.33 -2.20 15.95
C PRO A 341 17.93 -2.36 16.55
N THR A 342 17.60 -1.51 17.51
CA THR A 342 16.24 -1.33 17.97
C THR A 342 15.92 0.16 17.82
N PRO A 343 14.90 0.51 17.00
CA PRO A 343 14.04 -0.36 16.18
C PRO A 343 14.75 -0.94 14.93
N LEU A 344 14.27 -2.08 14.42
CA LEU A 344 14.74 -2.67 13.13
C LEU A 344 14.29 -1.85 11.91
N ILE A 345 13.11 -1.26 12.01
CA ILE A 345 12.44 -0.46 10.99
C ILE A 345 12.03 0.85 11.65
N ASP A 346 12.27 1.96 11.01
CA ASP A 346 11.98 3.28 11.57
C ASP A 346 10.49 3.61 11.52
N LEU A 347 9.84 3.36 10.36
CA LEU A 347 8.42 3.59 10.15
C LEU A 347 7.76 2.41 9.42
N VAL A 348 6.55 2.05 9.87
CA VAL A 348 5.66 1.17 9.10
C VAL A 348 4.38 1.94 8.75
N LEU A 349 4.10 2.06 7.45
CA LEU A 349 2.94 2.78 6.92
C LEU A 349 1.90 1.79 6.42
N SER A 350 0.63 2.00 6.73
CA SER A 350 -0.44 1.09 6.30
C SER A 350 -1.76 1.82 5.98
N GLY A 351 -2.69 1.13 5.34
CA GLY A 351 -4.04 1.59 5.02
C GLY A 351 -5.12 0.74 5.69
N HIS A 352 -6.17 0.35 4.91
CA HIS A 352 -7.23 -0.59 5.27
C HIS A 352 -8.17 -0.14 6.39
N ALA A 353 -7.68 0.45 7.44
CA ALA A 353 -8.48 1.09 8.46
C ALA A 353 -8.72 2.56 8.07
N HIS A 354 -9.99 2.93 7.95
CA HIS A 354 -10.37 4.22 7.40
C HIS A 354 -10.23 5.33 8.45
N CYS A 355 -8.99 5.63 8.82
CA CYS A 355 -8.58 6.65 9.78
C CYS A 355 -7.10 7.01 9.54
N PHE A 356 -6.62 8.03 10.22
CA PHE A 356 -5.21 8.16 10.53
C PHE A 356 -5.00 7.74 11.98
N GLU A 357 -4.03 6.87 12.23
CA GLU A 357 -3.65 6.50 13.58
C GLU A 357 -2.12 6.35 13.68
N TYR A 358 -1.54 6.91 14.73
CA TYR A 358 -0.17 6.67 15.13
C TYR A 358 -0.15 5.76 16.36
N LEU A 359 0.46 4.59 16.20
CA LEU A 359 0.70 3.67 17.31
C LEU A 359 2.20 3.44 17.47
N ARG A 360 2.60 3.12 18.70
CA ARG A 360 3.95 2.65 19.02
C ARG A 360 3.85 1.29 19.72
N THR A 361 4.59 0.30 19.21
CA THR A 361 4.76 -0.96 19.92
C THR A 361 5.67 -0.77 21.12
N VAL A 362 5.39 -1.51 22.16
CA VAL A 362 6.22 -1.60 23.37
C VAL A 362 7.08 -2.86 23.31
N ASP A 363 7.50 -3.41 24.42
CA ASP A 363 8.15 -4.73 24.42
C ASP A 363 7.14 -5.83 24.03
N THR A 364 7.20 -6.28 22.78
CA THR A 364 6.35 -7.33 22.23
C THR A 364 6.93 -8.73 22.42
N GLY A 365 8.18 -8.84 22.86
CA GLY A 365 8.93 -10.10 22.86
C GLY A 365 9.40 -10.54 21.47
N HIS A 366 9.20 -9.71 20.44
CA HIS A 366 9.50 -9.99 19.02
C HIS A 366 10.31 -8.85 18.40
N GLY A 367 10.76 -9.07 17.17
CA GLY A 367 11.52 -8.08 16.39
C GLY A 367 10.73 -6.82 16.01
N ASP A 368 9.43 -6.76 16.28
CA ASP A 368 8.56 -5.60 16.07
C ASP A 368 8.44 -4.68 17.31
N ARG A 369 9.28 -4.87 18.32
CA ARG A 369 9.33 -4.01 19.51
C ARG A 369 9.78 -2.58 19.15
N GLU A 370 9.20 -1.59 19.81
CA GLU A 370 9.53 -0.17 19.71
C GLU A 370 9.42 0.46 18.31
N LEU A 371 8.65 -0.16 17.40
CA LEU A 371 8.38 0.37 16.07
C LEU A 371 7.29 1.46 16.10
N ASN A 372 7.38 2.39 15.14
CA ASN A 372 6.37 3.39 14.86
C ASN A 372 5.47 2.91 13.71
N TRP A 373 4.15 2.88 13.95
CA TRP A 373 3.12 2.41 13.03
C TRP A 373 2.20 3.56 12.69
N LEU A 374 2.10 3.91 11.42
CA LEU A 374 1.23 4.96 10.90
C LEU A 374 0.19 4.33 9.98
N VAL A 375 -1.08 4.40 10.39
CA VAL A 375 -2.22 3.96 9.58
C VAL A 375 -2.72 5.16 8.79
N CYS A 376 -2.73 5.10 7.47
CA CYS A 376 -2.94 6.22 6.55
C CYS A 376 -4.18 6.01 5.66
N GLY A 377 -5.19 5.28 6.13
CA GLY A 377 -6.39 4.91 5.36
C GLY A 377 -7.50 5.96 5.38
N GLY A 378 -7.20 7.19 5.78
CA GLY A 378 -8.18 8.27 5.92
C GLY A 378 -8.42 9.12 4.66
N SER A 379 -7.98 8.70 3.44
CA SER A 379 -7.88 9.63 2.32
C SER A 379 -9.10 9.69 1.38
N GLY A 380 -10.22 8.98 1.67
CA GLY A 380 -11.40 9.06 0.80
C GLY A 380 -12.52 8.09 1.16
N ALA A 381 -12.21 6.92 1.68
CA ALA A 381 -13.18 5.93 2.12
C ALA A 381 -13.95 6.39 3.37
N ARG A 382 -15.08 5.73 3.65
CA ARG A 382 -15.93 6.09 4.80
C ARG A 382 -15.20 5.94 6.12
N LEU A 383 -14.92 7.04 6.78
CA LEU A 383 -14.18 7.07 8.05
C LEU A 383 -14.85 6.24 9.15
N ARG A 384 -14.03 5.65 9.99
CA ARG A 384 -14.38 4.85 11.16
C ARG A 384 -13.89 5.54 12.44
N SER A 385 -14.45 5.12 13.57
CA SER A 385 -14.08 5.62 14.89
C SER A 385 -13.07 4.68 15.56
N GLN A 386 -12.33 5.22 16.50
CA GLN A 386 -11.54 4.43 17.45
C GLN A 386 -12.48 3.56 18.31
N HIS A 387 -11.97 2.45 18.81
CA HIS A 387 -12.71 1.64 19.78
C HIS A 387 -12.97 2.48 21.05
N PRO A 388 -14.22 2.49 21.57
CA PRO A 388 -14.58 3.42 22.65
C PRO A 388 -13.86 3.10 23.98
N ASP A 389 -13.51 1.85 24.20
CA ASP A 389 -13.03 1.37 25.50
C ASP A 389 -11.51 1.17 25.55
N THR A 390 -10.78 1.35 24.43
CA THR A 390 -9.35 1.10 24.45
C THR A 390 -8.56 1.97 23.46
N THR A 391 -7.41 2.42 23.92
CA THR A 391 -6.34 3.02 23.13
C THR A 391 -5.11 2.12 23.06
N THR A 392 -5.22 0.89 23.53
CA THR A 392 -4.14 -0.10 23.54
C THR A 392 -4.50 -1.32 22.72
N VAL A 393 -3.48 -1.99 22.20
CA VAL A 393 -3.61 -3.32 21.60
C VAL A 393 -3.01 -4.33 22.58
N GLU A 394 -3.81 -5.33 22.93
CA GLU A 394 -3.44 -6.36 23.88
C GLU A 394 -3.32 -7.73 23.22
N GLU A 395 -2.50 -8.59 23.77
CA GLU A 395 -2.35 -9.99 23.38
C GLU A 395 -2.36 -10.88 24.59
N ALA A 396 -2.86 -12.12 24.42
CA ALA A 396 -2.81 -13.13 25.47
C ALA A 396 -1.36 -13.50 25.81
N ASP A 397 -1.05 -13.55 27.09
CA ASP A 397 0.24 -13.99 27.64
C ASP A 397 -0.02 -15.04 28.73
N GLY A 398 -0.24 -16.27 28.29
CA GLY A 398 -0.70 -17.35 29.18
C GLY A 398 -2.15 -17.12 29.65
N VAL A 399 -2.34 -16.91 30.96
CA VAL A 399 -3.65 -16.61 31.58
C VAL A 399 -3.97 -15.13 31.59
N ASP A 400 -2.93 -14.28 31.46
CA ASP A 400 -3.02 -12.83 31.49
C ASP A 400 -3.02 -12.23 30.08
N THR A 401 -3.25 -10.93 30.00
CA THR A 401 -3.04 -10.14 28.78
C THR A 401 -1.93 -9.13 29.00
N ARG A 402 -1.17 -8.84 27.93
CA ARG A 402 -0.18 -7.76 27.96
C ARG A 402 -0.46 -6.75 26.86
N VAL A 403 -0.19 -5.48 27.15
CA VAL A 403 -0.21 -4.42 26.15
C VAL A 403 1.00 -4.58 25.23
N VAL A 404 0.77 -4.66 23.92
CA VAL A 404 1.82 -4.78 22.88
C VAL A 404 1.97 -3.53 22.04
N ALA A 405 0.94 -2.68 21.96
CA ALA A 405 1.02 -1.38 21.31
C ALA A 405 0.10 -0.35 21.97
N LYS A 406 0.45 0.93 21.82
CA LYS A 406 -0.34 2.06 22.34
C LYS A 406 -0.62 3.04 21.20
N SER A 407 -1.89 3.43 21.04
CA SER A 407 -2.31 4.53 20.19
C SER A 407 -1.90 5.85 20.82
N GLN A 408 -1.16 6.66 20.07
CA GLN A 408 -0.66 7.97 20.50
C GLN A 408 -1.52 9.10 19.92
N LEU A 409 -2.09 8.89 18.74
CA LEU A 409 -2.95 9.83 18.05
C LEU A 409 -3.93 9.06 17.16
N PHE A 410 -5.21 9.39 17.22
CA PHE A 410 -6.25 8.86 16.36
C PHE A 410 -7.06 9.99 15.72
N VAL A 411 -7.20 9.95 14.39
CA VAL A 411 -7.98 10.89 13.58
C VAL A 411 -8.93 10.09 12.70
N GLY A 412 -10.18 10.07 13.07
CA GLY A 412 -11.23 9.34 12.37
C GLY A 412 -12.59 9.90 12.72
N ARG A 413 -13.66 9.19 12.34
CA ARG A 413 -15.03 9.62 12.57
C ARG A 413 -15.28 9.89 14.06
N GLN A 414 -15.88 11.02 14.37
CA GLN A 414 -16.32 11.43 15.71
C GLN A 414 -17.79 11.81 15.71
N GLY A 415 -18.43 11.71 16.86
CA GLY A 415 -19.80 12.14 17.07
C GLY A 415 -20.84 11.37 16.26
N ALA A 416 -22.11 11.78 16.43
CA ALA A 416 -23.28 11.22 15.74
C ALA A 416 -24.29 12.35 15.40
N GLY A 417 -25.19 12.09 14.45
CA GLY A 417 -26.20 13.08 14.06
C GLY A 417 -25.59 14.41 13.60
N ALA A 418 -26.06 15.52 14.16
CA ALA A 418 -25.60 16.88 13.85
C ALA A 418 -24.18 17.18 14.34
N GLU A 419 -23.69 16.46 15.35
CA GLU A 419 -22.32 16.62 15.89
C GLU A 419 -21.28 15.76 15.18
N LYS A 420 -21.67 15.10 14.11
CA LYS A 420 -20.78 14.22 13.35
C LYS A 420 -19.66 15.01 12.67
N ARG A 421 -18.42 14.59 12.94
CA ARG A 421 -17.21 15.13 12.33
C ARG A 421 -16.51 14.04 11.53
N LEU A 422 -16.05 14.37 10.34
CA LEU A 422 -15.43 13.49 9.39
C LEU A 422 -14.06 14.06 8.95
N PRO A 423 -13.02 13.90 9.76
CA PRO A 423 -11.66 14.37 9.46
C PRO A 423 -10.94 13.38 8.53
N TYR A 424 -11.03 13.60 7.23
CA TYR A 424 -10.23 12.91 6.22
C TYR A 424 -8.79 13.41 6.27
N SER A 425 -7.82 12.56 5.93
CA SER A 425 -6.41 12.88 6.15
C SER A 425 -5.46 12.30 5.13
N PHE A 426 -4.30 12.93 5.02
CA PHE A 426 -3.09 12.40 4.39
C PHE A 426 -1.87 12.88 5.19
N LEU A 427 -0.70 12.31 4.91
CA LEU A 427 0.53 12.68 5.61
C LEU A 427 1.55 13.28 4.64
N ARG A 428 2.32 14.21 5.13
CA ARG A 428 3.64 14.57 4.59
C ARG A 428 4.68 14.11 5.61
N ILE A 429 5.73 13.45 5.13
CA ILE A 429 6.84 13.00 5.95
C ILE A 429 8.11 13.67 5.43
N ASP A 430 8.74 14.45 6.29
CA ASP A 430 10.00 15.11 6.00
C ASP A 430 11.14 14.28 6.63
N VAL A 431 12.04 13.78 5.80
CA VAL A 431 13.25 13.07 6.21
C VAL A 431 14.35 14.11 6.43
N GLN A 432 14.91 14.17 7.63
CA GLN A 432 15.97 15.11 7.97
C GLN A 432 17.36 14.52 7.70
N ALA A 433 18.29 15.39 7.32
CA ALA A 433 19.70 15.02 7.26
C ALA A 433 20.26 14.79 8.67
N GLY A 434 21.28 13.94 8.79
CA GLY A 434 21.95 13.64 10.07
C GLY A 434 22.47 12.21 10.10
N ASP A 435 23.15 11.82 11.17
CA ASP A 435 23.74 10.48 11.31
C ASP A 435 22.70 9.37 11.53
N ARG A 436 21.56 9.73 12.12
CA ARG A 436 20.40 8.85 12.28
C ARG A 436 19.21 9.42 11.51
N PRO A 437 18.32 8.59 10.96
CA PRO A 437 17.12 9.08 10.33
C PRO A 437 16.23 9.74 11.39
N GLN A 438 15.73 10.92 11.09
CA GLN A 438 14.73 11.61 11.86
C GLN A 438 13.59 11.97 10.92
N PHE A 439 12.37 11.59 11.30
CA PHE A 439 11.18 11.76 10.48
C PHE A 439 10.24 12.75 11.15
N VAL A 440 9.91 13.82 10.44
CA VAL A 440 8.87 14.75 10.87
C VAL A 440 7.59 14.37 10.13
N VAL A 441 6.66 13.74 10.83
CA VAL A 441 5.37 13.37 10.28
C VAL A 441 4.38 14.51 10.50
N ARG A 442 3.85 15.05 9.42
CA ARG A 442 2.90 16.17 9.40
C ARG A 442 1.54 15.68 8.91
N PRO A 443 0.55 15.48 9.80
CA PRO A 443 -0.79 15.07 9.40
C PRO A 443 -1.59 16.29 8.91
N PHE A 444 -2.12 16.19 7.70
CA PHE A 444 -3.02 17.15 7.09
C PHE A 444 -4.45 16.61 7.13
N VAL A 445 -5.39 17.43 7.56
CA VAL A 445 -6.80 17.06 7.77
C VAL A 445 -7.73 17.94 6.95
N ALA A 446 -8.60 17.30 6.18
CA ALA A 446 -9.77 17.90 5.55
C ALA A 446 -11.00 17.39 6.29
N GLU A 447 -11.58 18.23 7.13
CA GLU A 447 -12.73 17.86 7.96
C GLU A 447 -14.04 18.36 7.39
N TYR A 448 -15.02 17.45 7.32
CA TYR A 448 -16.43 17.80 7.11
C TYR A 448 -17.20 17.78 8.43
N ALA A 449 -17.70 18.93 8.83
CA ALA A 449 -18.54 19.13 10.01
C ALA A 449 -19.52 20.27 9.78
N GLN A 450 -20.74 20.18 10.33
CA GLN A 450 -21.76 21.24 10.21
C GLN A 450 -21.97 21.72 8.75
N GLU A 451 -22.03 20.75 7.83
CA GLU A 451 -22.22 20.97 6.39
C GLU A 451 -21.11 21.76 5.67
N THR A 452 -19.95 21.93 6.31
CA THR A 452 -18.81 22.69 5.76
C THR A 452 -17.53 21.87 5.78
N TRP A 453 -16.61 22.20 4.84
CA TRP A 453 -15.27 21.65 4.80
C TRP A 453 -14.26 22.65 5.36
N THR A 454 -13.38 22.17 6.23
CA THR A 454 -12.22 22.93 6.74
C THR A 454 -10.94 22.16 6.48
N ARG A 455 -9.81 22.88 6.34
CA ARG A 455 -8.48 22.30 6.17
C ARG A 455 -7.59 22.75 7.31
N SER A 456 -6.83 21.83 7.87
CA SER A 456 -5.89 22.10 8.97
C SER A 456 -4.70 21.15 8.91
N GLU A 457 -3.60 21.57 9.51
CA GLU A 457 -2.45 20.73 9.81
C GLU A 457 -2.45 20.46 11.31
N LEU A 458 -2.30 19.21 11.72
CA LEU A 458 -2.16 18.84 13.12
C LEU A 458 -0.70 19.03 13.57
N PRO A 459 -0.44 19.08 14.90
CA PRO A 459 0.93 19.11 15.42
C PRO A 459 1.78 17.98 14.84
N SER A 460 2.97 18.32 14.40
CA SER A 460 3.92 17.37 13.82
C SER A 460 4.41 16.38 14.86
N LEU A 461 4.64 15.13 14.43
CA LEU A 461 5.23 14.08 15.24
C LEU A 461 6.70 13.94 14.85
N MET A 462 7.56 13.96 15.86
CA MET A 462 9.00 13.71 15.69
C MET A 462 9.28 12.24 16.02
N LEU A 463 9.69 11.47 15.02
CA LEU A 463 9.91 10.03 15.13
C LEU A 463 11.34 9.64 14.78
#